data_3b9376dff7729bafe8cbfe4d148ea3ac
#
_entry.id   3b9376dff7729bafe8cbfe4d148ea3ac
#
_cell.length_a   1.000
_cell.length_b   1.000
_cell.length_c   1.000
_cell.angle_alpha   90.00
_cell.angle_beta   90.00
_cell.angle_gamma   90.00
#
_symmetry.space_group_name_H-M   'P 1'
#
loop_
_entity.id
_entity.type
_entity.pdbx_description
1 polymer ?
#
loop_
_entity_poly.entity_id
_entity_poly.type
_entity_poly.pdbx_seq_one_letter_code
_entity_poly.pdbx_strand_id
1 'polypeptide(L)'
;MRIIVLFIAFVFTLASCKKAEDRPCFKGVGDETTVEIELASFEALFLGPHLNFVLVQDTVEKVVLTGGENLIKFIGFNLIDGELSITNDNRCNFLRTYKKSVTVEIHLVNINRIEFQGTKPLICQNTLTCPFLEVIIVQGAGAFNLKINNSRIKTNIFNGWGNMVVSGSTNYANFNAGSNGVIDSYGLVVQDSLHVISKSPGTLKVNAEASVFKAETSSTGDIWYIGMPASLEHIQSGTGELIDKN
;
A
#
# COMPACT_ATOMS: atom_id res chain seq x y z
N MET A 1 23.77 -53.67 -28.92
CA MET A 1 22.69 -52.74 -29.33
C MET A 1 21.97 -52.05 -28.14
N ARG A 2 21.52 -52.75 -27.08
CA ARG A 2 20.86 -52.14 -25.90
C ARG A 2 21.71 -51.13 -25.12
N ILE A 3 23.03 -51.37 -24.98
CA ILE A 3 23.93 -50.46 -24.23
C ILE A 3 24.16 -49.14 -24.98
N ILE A 4 24.25 -49.19 -26.34
CA ILE A 4 24.44 -48.01 -27.18
C ILE A 4 23.18 -47.11 -27.12
N VAL A 5 21.99 -47.69 -27.11
CA VAL A 5 20.73 -46.94 -26.98
C VAL A 5 20.63 -46.25 -25.63
N LEU A 6 21.06 -46.89 -24.52
CA LEU A 6 21.08 -46.32 -23.20
C LEU A 6 22.12 -45.16 -23.10
N PHE A 7 23.26 -45.29 -23.77
CA PHE A 7 24.30 -44.23 -23.79
C PHE A 7 23.83 -43.02 -24.58
N ILE A 8 23.15 -43.21 -25.71
CA ILE A 8 22.57 -42.13 -26.52
C ILE A 8 21.46 -41.44 -25.75
N ALA A 9 20.57 -42.18 -25.04
CA ALA A 9 19.51 -41.59 -24.20
C ALA A 9 20.10 -40.76 -23.05
N PHE A 10 21.20 -41.20 -22.43
CA PHE A 10 21.89 -40.46 -21.37
C PHE A 10 22.56 -39.19 -21.85
N VAL A 11 23.14 -39.17 -23.07
CA VAL A 11 23.74 -37.98 -23.66
C VAL A 11 22.69 -36.93 -24.02
N PHE A 12 21.48 -37.34 -24.47
CA PHE A 12 20.39 -36.40 -24.76
C PHE A 12 19.81 -35.73 -23.50
N THR A 13 19.87 -36.36 -22.32
CA THR A 13 19.44 -35.73 -21.08
C THR A 13 20.39 -34.66 -20.56
N LEU A 14 21.65 -34.68 -20.94
CA LEU A 14 22.63 -33.66 -20.57
C LEU A 14 22.58 -32.40 -21.47
N ALA A 15 22.01 -32.49 -22.67
CA ALA A 15 21.90 -31.33 -23.56
C ALA A 15 20.73 -30.37 -23.25
N SER A 16 19.83 -30.75 -22.35
CA SER A 16 18.63 -29.95 -22.01
C SER A 16 18.81 -28.99 -20.83
N CYS A 17 20.01 -28.88 -20.27
CA CYS A 17 20.24 -27.95 -19.16
C CYS A 17 20.51 -26.54 -19.68
N LYS A 18 19.53 -25.63 -19.60
CA LYS A 18 19.81 -24.19 -19.67
C LYS A 18 20.87 -23.86 -18.60
N LYS A 19 21.84 -23.03 -18.94
CA LYS A 19 22.85 -22.55 -18.01
C LYS A 19 22.15 -22.00 -16.76
N ALA A 20 22.75 -22.18 -15.58
CA ALA A 20 22.15 -21.70 -14.33
C ALA A 20 21.87 -20.20 -14.36
N GLU A 21 22.72 -19.43 -15.01
CA GLU A 21 22.60 -17.99 -15.23
C GLU A 21 21.42 -17.57 -16.12
N ASP A 22 20.91 -18.49 -16.97
CA ASP A 22 19.73 -18.24 -17.81
C ASP A 22 18.41 -18.56 -17.10
N ARG A 23 18.47 -19.16 -15.91
CA ARG A 23 17.25 -19.48 -15.12
C ARG A 23 16.82 -18.25 -14.35
N PRO A 24 15.53 -17.86 -14.39
CA PRO A 24 15.03 -16.65 -13.73
C PRO A 24 15.43 -16.54 -12.25
N CYS A 25 15.53 -17.66 -11.53
CA CYS A 25 15.87 -17.69 -10.11
C CYS A 25 17.36 -17.43 -9.79
N PHE A 26 18.25 -17.67 -10.72
CA PHE A 26 19.71 -17.48 -10.54
C PHE A 26 20.23 -16.22 -11.24
N LYS A 27 19.39 -15.55 -12.00
CA LYS A 27 19.74 -14.31 -12.66
C LYS A 27 19.81 -13.19 -11.62
N GLY A 28 20.93 -12.49 -11.55
CA GLY A 28 21.09 -11.32 -10.69
C GLY A 28 20.05 -10.23 -10.98
N VAL A 29 20.03 -9.18 -10.19
CA VAL A 29 19.09 -8.06 -10.36
C VAL A 29 19.32 -7.27 -11.65
N GLY A 30 20.53 -7.34 -12.23
CA GLY A 30 20.96 -6.54 -13.37
C GLY A 30 21.35 -5.11 -12.97
N ASP A 31 21.68 -4.29 -13.96
CA ASP A 31 22.01 -2.88 -13.76
C ASP A 31 20.74 -2.10 -13.41
N GLU A 32 20.92 -1.03 -12.62
CA GLU A 32 19.81 -0.14 -12.26
C GLU A 32 19.37 0.62 -13.51
N THR A 33 18.09 0.60 -13.78
CA THR A 33 17.48 1.27 -14.92
C THR A 33 16.17 1.93 -14.54
N THR A 34 15.75 2.89 -15.34
CA THR A 34 14.47 3.58 -15.20
C THR A 34 13.67 3.41 -16.48
N VAL A 35 12.40 3.05 -16.34
CA VAL A 35 11.47 2.86 -17.46
C VAL A 35 10.21 3.67 -17.17
N GLU A 36 9.80 4.50 -18.13
CA GLU A 36 8.56 5.27 -18.08
C GLU A 36 7.51 4.60 -18.97
N ILE A 37 6.28 4.51 -18.47
CA ILE A 37 5.13 3.90 -19.13
C ILE A 37 3.97 4.89 -19.06
N GLU A 38 3.53 5.39 -20.20
CA GLU A 38 2.29 6.17 -20.28
C GLU A 38 1.07 5.28 -20.06
N LEU A 39 0.09 5.80 -19.34
CA LEU A 39 -1.12 5.06 -19.00
C LEU A 39 -2.36 5.78 -19.54
N ALA A 40 -3.40 5.00 -19.82
CA ALA A 40 -4.73 5.54 -19.95
C ALA A 40 -5.28 5.92 -18.58
N SER A 41 -6.35 6.73 -18.55
CA SER A 41 -6.94 7.24 -17.32
C SER A 41 -7.45 6.13 -16.40
N PHE A 42 -7.20 6.32 -15.10
CA PHE A 42 -7.67 5.44 -14.03
C PHE A 42 -8.11 6.28 -12.82
N GLU A 43 -8.98 5.71 -12.01
CA GLU A 43 -9.47 6.34 -10.77
C GLU A 43 -9.29 5.44 -9.55
N ALA A 44 -8.89 4.19 -9.76
CA ALA A 44 -8.64 3.22 -8.71
C ALA A 44 -7.28 2.55 -8.88
N LEU A 45 -6.64 2.22 -7.76
CA LEU A 45 -5.35 1.52 -7.71
C LEU A 45 -5.48 0.24 -6.89
N PHE A 46 -4.95 -0.85 -7.44
CA PHE A 46 -4.61 -2.07 -6.70
C PHE A 46 -3.10 -2.22 -6.66
N LEU A 47 -2.51 -2.20 -5.46
CA LEU A 47 -1.07 -2.18 -5.23
C LEU A 47 -0.62 -3.46 -4.54
N GLY A 48 0.00 -4.34 -5.30
CA GLY A 48 0.46 -5.65 -4.85
C GLY A 48 1.72 -5.63 -3.96
N PRO A 49 2.14 -6.80 -3.46
CA PRO A 49 3.25 -6.90 -2.51
C PRO A 49 4.63 -6.71 -3.14
N HIS A 50 5.63 -6.48 -2.29
CA HIS A 50 7.07 -6.46 -2.61
C HIS A 50 7.54 -5.34 -3.54
N LEU A 51 6.80 -4.25 -3.63
CA LEU A 51 7.15 -3.03 -4.36
C LEU A 51 7.17 -1.83 -3.40
N ASN A 52 8.08 -0.88 -3.64
CA ASN A 52 7.97 0.45 -3.05
C ASN A 52 7.07 1.29 -3.95
N PHE A 53 6.12 2.00 -3.36
CA PHE A 53 5.22 2.86 -4.11
C PHE A 53 5.42 4.33 -3.74
N VAL A 54 5.44 5.17 -4.76
CA VAL A 54 5.42 6.63 -4.63
C VAL A 54 4.24 7.16 -5.43
N LEU A 55 3.33 7.87 -4.77
CA LEU A 55 2.20 8.52 -5.44
C LEU A 55 2.55 9.99 -5.66
N VAL A 56 2.30 10.44 -6.89
CA VAL A 56 2.53 11.82 -7.32
C VAL A 56 1.26 12.30 -7.99
N GLN A 57 0.58 13.28 -7.42
CA GLN A 57 -0.50 13.95 -8.16
C GLN A 57 0.12 14.85 -9.22
N ASP A 58 -0.29 14.66 -10.46
CA ASP A 58 0.25 15.29 -11.63
C ASP A 58 -0.90 15.65 -12.61
N THR A 59 -0.56 16.21 -13.75
CA THR A 59 -1.48 16.50 -14.85
C THR A 59 -1.53 15.42 -15.91
N VAL A 60 -0.65 14.39 -15.79
CA VAL A 60 -0.56 13.24 -16.70
C VAL A 60 -0.54 11.94 -15.92
N GLU A 61 -1.02 10.89 -16.54
CA GLU A 61 -1.05 9.55 -15.96
C GLU A 61 0.07 8.71 -16.56
N LYS A 62 1.03 8.35 -15.72
CA LYS A 62 2.16 7.52 -16.09
C LYS A 62 2.72 6.78 -14.89
N VAL A 63 3.51 5.77 -15.15
CA VAL A 63 4.31 5.07 -14.14
C VAL A 63 5.78 5.17 -14.50
N VAL A 64 6.61 5.47 -13.50
CA VAL A 64 8.06 5.40 -13.62
C VAL A 64 8.57 4.27 -12.74
N LEU A 65 9.18 3.27 -13.37
CA LEU A 65 9.80 2.13 -12.70
C LEU A 65 11.28 2.35 -12.53
N THR A 66 11.79 2.25 -11.32
CA THR A 66 13.24 2.31 -11.04
C THR A 66 13.67 1.05 -10.30
N GLY A 67 14.69 0.36 -10.83
CA GLY A 67 15.21 -0.87 -10.23
C GLY A 67 16.13 -1.64 -11.16
N GLY A 68 16.49 -2.85 -10.76
CA GLY A 68 17.30 -3.72 -11.61
C GLY A 68 16.56 -4.17 -12.87
N GLU A 69 17.20 -4.11 -14.03
CA GLU A 69 16.61 -4.46 -15.33
C GLU A 69 15.96 -5.86 -15.36
N ASN A 70 16.53 -6.80 -14.61
CA ASN A 70 16.01 -8.16 -14.50
C ASN A 70 14.84 -8.30 -13.54
N LEU A 71 14.48 -7.24 -12.80
CA LEU A 71 13.32 -7.19 -11.90
C LEU A 71 12.15 -6.45 -12.54
N ILE A 72 12.44 -5.32 -13.20
CA ILE A 72 11.40 -4.43 -13.77
C ILE A 72 10.52 -5.17 -14.78
N LYS A 73 11.08 -6.04 -15.61
CA LYS A 73 10.33 -6.80 -16.63
C LYS A 73 9.31 -7.80 -16.09
N PHE A 74 9.29 -8.03 -14.78
CA PHE A 74 8.31 -8.87 -14.11
C PHE A 74 7.30 -8.07 -13.29
N ILE A 75 7.25 -6.75 -13.46
CA ILE A 75 6.19 -5.93 -12.90
C ILE A 75 5.02 -5.95 -13.89
N GLY A 76 3.90 -6.45 -13.42
CA GLY A 76 2.67 -6.55 -14.20
C GLY A 76 1.81 -5.29 -14.03
N PHE A 77 1.23 -4.83 -15.13
CA PHE A 77 0.26 -3.75 -15.19
C PHE A 77 -1.00 -4.27 -15.85
N ASN A 78 -2.13 -4.04 -15.23
CA ASN A 78 -3.44 -4.38 -15.79
C ASN A 78 -4.41 -3.25 -15.50
N LEU A 79 -5.02 -2.70 -16.54
CA LEU A 79 -6.00 -1.63 -16.43
C LEU A 79 -7.34 -2.15 -16.93
N ILE A 80 -8.27 -2.33 -16.01
CA ILE A 80 -9.63 -2.82 -16.30
C ILE A 80 -10.62 -1.93 -15.57
N ASP A 81 -11.63 -1.46 -16.28
CA ASP A 81 -12.74 -0.68 -15.73
C ASP A 81 -12.30 0.51 -14.85
N GLY A 82 -11.20 1.17 -15.24
CA GLY A 82 -10.65 2.33 -14.52
C GLY A 82 -9.83 1.97 -13.27
N GLU A 83 -9.60 0.67 -12.97
CA GLU A 83 -8.68 0.21 -11.93
C GLU A 83 -7.34 -0.20 -12.53
N LEU A 84 -6.26 0.47 -12.12
CA LEU A 84 -4.88 0.09 -12.43
C LEU A 84 -4.37 -0.87 -11.37
N SER A 85 -4.14 -2.11 -11.76
CA SER A 85 -3.55 -3.15 -10.91
C SER A 85 -2.06 -3.27 -11.20
N ILE A 86 -1.23 -3.14 -10.14
CA ILE A 86 0.23 -3.27 -10.24
C ILE A 86 0.68 -4.44 -9.39
N THR A 87 1.28 -5.44 -10.03
CA THR A 87 1.72 -6.68 -9.40
C THR A 87 3.20 -6.95 -9.60
N ASN A 88 3.76 -7.79 -8.76
CA ASN A 88 5.16 -8.20 -8.84
C ASN A 88 5.25 -9.72 -9.03
N ASP A 89 5.51 -10.15 -10.25
CA ASP A 89 5.63 -11.56 -10.62
C ASP A 89 7.06 -12.10 -10.48
N ASN A 90 7.95 -11.34 -9.86
CA ASN A 90 9.30 -11.79 -9.56
C ASN A 90 9.28 -13.00 -8.62
N ARG A 91 9.79 -14.12 -9.11
CA ARG A 91 9.95 -15.35 -8.32
C ARG A 91 11.36 -15.44 -7.75
N CYS A 92 11.51 -16.24 -6.69
CA CYS A 92 12.82 -16.54 -6.08
C CYS A 92 13.56 -15.32 -5.51
N ASN A 93 12.83 -14.34 -5.00
CA ASN A 93 13.41 -13.14 -4.38
C ASN A 93 14.37 -13.47 -3.22
N PHE A 94 14.19 -14.65 -2.57
CA PHE A 94 15.08 -15.15 -1.51
C PHE A 94 16.50 -15.49 -1.99
N LEU A 95 16.70 -15.75 -3.29
CA LEU A 95 18.00 -15.96 -3.91
C LEU A 95 18.65 -14.67 -4.43
N ARG A 96 17.88 -13.59 -4.47
CA ARG A 96 18.34 -12.26 -4.88
C ARG A 96 18.44 -11.37 -3.65
N THR A 97 19.32 -10.39 -3.69
CA THR A 97 19.51 -9.50 -2.54
C THR A 97 18.22 -8.77 -2.19
N TYR A 98 17.64 -9.04 -1.02
CA TYR A 98 16.42 -8.38 -0.49
C TYR A 98 16.51 -6.84 -0.43
N LYS A 99 17.72 -6.29 -0.52
CA LYS A 99 17.99 -4.85 -0.45
C LYS A 99 17.61 -4.08 -1.72
N LYS A 100 17.46 -4.77 -2.87
CA LYS A 100 17.11 -4.13 -4.14
C LYS A 100 15.67 -4.47 -4.51
N SER A 101 14.74 -3.58 -4.17
CA SER A 101 13.34 -3.63 -4.59
C SER A 101 13.10 -2.65 -5.75
N VAL A 102 12.10 -2.95 -6.56
CA VAL A 102 11.63 -2.01 -7.58
C VAL A 102 10.81 -0.92 -6.90
N THR A 103 11.08 0.32 -7.26
CA THR A 103 10.25 1.48 -6.91
C THR A 103 9.35 1.78 -8.09
N VAL A 104 8.07 1.94 -7.79
CA VAL A 104 7.00 2.27 -8.72
C VAL A 104 6.49 3.65 -8.34
N GLU A 105 6.86 4.67 -9.11
CA GLU A 105 6.33 6.01 -8.99
C GLU A 105 5.11 6.13 -9.91
N ILE A 106 3.96 6.46 -9.32
CA ILE A 106 2.68 6.51 -10.01
C ILE A 106 2.25 7.97 -10.09
N HIS A 107 2.27 8.52 -11.28
CA HIS A 107 1.69 9.83 -11.58
C HIS A 107 0.21 9.65 -11.88
N LEU A 108 -0.63 10.39 -11.20
CA LEU A 108 -2.08 10.28 -11.28
C LEU A 108 -2.74 11.66 -11.31
N VAL A 109 -3.80 11.80 -12.08
CA VAL A 109 -4.60 13.03 -12.17
C VAL A 109 -5.68 13.03 -11.10
N ASN A 110 -6.46 11.95 -11.03
CA ASN A 110 -7.52 11.73 -10.05
C ASN A 110 -7.40 10.35 -9.43
N ILE A 111 -7.86 10.23 -8.17
CA ILE A 111 -7.94 8.96 -7.49
C ILE A 111 -9.11 8.97 -6.52
N ASN A 112 -9.90 7.89 -6.49
CA ASN A 112 -11.01 7.74 -5.56
C ASN A 112 -10.87 6.49 -4.69
N ARG A 113 -10.04 5.50 -5.10
CA ARG A 113 -9.82 4.25 -4.35
C ARG A 113 -8.39 3.76 -4.46
N ILE A 114 -7.82 3.35 -3.33
CA ILE A 114 -6.52 2.69 -3.27
C ILE A 114 -6.69 1.41 -2.44
N GLU A 115 -6.45 0.25 -3.04
CA GLU A 115 -6.29 -1.01 -2.34
C GLU A 115 -4.80 -1.36 -2.25
N PHE A 116 -4.31 -1.53 -1.02
CA PHE A 116 -2.90 -1.76 -0.74
C PHE A 116 -2.68 -3.10 -0.06
N GLN A 117 -1.95 -3.98 -0.74
CA GLN A 117 -1.49 -5.27 -0.23
C GLN A 117 0.04 -5.28 -0.04
N GLY A 118 0.65 -4.10 -0.03
CA GLY A 118 2.09 -3.93 0.00
C GLY A 118 2.72 -4.33 1.33
N THR A 119 3.92 -4.88 1.24
CA THR A 119 4.80 -5.17 2.39
C THR A 119 5.95 -4.18 2.52
N LYS A 120 6.05 -3.25 1.58
CA LYS A 120 7.02 -2.17 1.51
C LYS A 120 6.30 -0.82 1.64
N PRO A 121 7.04 0.27 1.87
CA PRO A 121 6.41 1.58 2.01
C PRO A 121 5.63 2.03 0.78
N LEU A 122 4.53 2.76 1.04
CA LEU A 122 3.87 3.65 0.11
C LEU A 122 3.95 5.07 0.69
N ILE A 123 4.38 6.02 -0.12
CA ILE A 123 4.47 7.43 0.25
C ILE A 123 3.81 8.32 -0.81
N CYS A 124 3.19 9.41 -0.37
CA CYS A 124 2.79 10.49 -1.27
C CYS A 124 3.89 11.55 -1.32
N GLN A 125 4.39 11.85 -2.51
CA GLN A 125 5.41 12.87 -2.72
C GLN A 125 4.84 14.28 -2.55
N ASN A 126 3.60 14.48 -2.97
CA ASN A 126 2.85 15.72 -2.83
C ASN A 126 1.46 15.47 -2.25
N THR A 127 0.67 16.52 -2.08
CA THR A 127 -0.67 16.43 -1.52
C THR A 127 -1.64 15.90 -2.57
N LEU A 128 -2.35 14.81 -2.26
CA LEU A 128 -3.43 14.30 -3.09
C LEU A 128 -4.69 15.14 -2.88
N THR A 129 -5.19 15.73 -3.96
CA THR A 129 -6.40 16.54 -3.97
C THR A 129 -7.48 15.82 -4.78
N CYS A 130 -8.52 15.35 -4.11
CA CYS A 130 -9.64 14.63 -4.72
C CYS A 130 -10.88 14.81 -3.87
N PRO A 131 -12.11 14.77 -4.44
CA PRO A 131 -13.34 14.92 -3.65
C PRO A 131 -13.51 13.83 -2.60
N PHE A 132 -13.20 12.60 -2.96
CA PHE A 132 -13.34 11.40 -2.11
C PHE A 132 -12.16 10.47 -2.31
N LEU A 133 -11.68 9.87 -1.20
CA LEU A 133 -10.66 8.83 -1.25
C LEU A 133 -11.03 7.69 -0.30
N GLU A 134 -11.17 6.49 -0.84
CA GLU A 134 -11.23 5.26 -0.06
C GLU A 134 -9.88 4.55 -0.08
N VAL A 135 -9.35 4.23 1.09
CA VAL A 135 -8.12 3.45 1.26
C VAL A 135 -8.45 2.14 1.95
N ILE A 136 -8.07 1.05 1.31
CA ILE A 136 -8.28 -0.30 1.80
C ILE A 136 -6.92 -0.97 1.95
N ILE A 137 -6.58 -1.40 3.17
CA ILE A 137 -5.35 -2.18 3.43
C ILE A 137 -5.77 -3.61 3.74
N VAL A 138 -5.34 -4.53 2.88
CA VAL A 138 -5.62 -5.97 3.00
C VAL A 138 -4.31 -6.72 3.06
N GLN A 139 -4.05 -7.44 4.16
CA GLN A 139 -2.81 -8.22 4.35
C GLN A 139 -1.51 -7.39 4.22
N GLY A 140 -1.61 -6.08 4.17
CA GLY A 140 -0.49 -5.16 4.09
C GLY A 140 0.31 -5.12 5.40
N ALA A 141 1.62 -4.96 5.29
CA ALA A 141 2.52 -4.76 6.42
C ALA A 141 3.46 -3.54 6.22
N GLY A 142 3.36 -2.88 5.07
CA GLY A 142 4.12 -1.68 4.76
C GLY A 142 3.59 -0.44 5.48
N ALA A 143 4.45 0.56 5.66
CA ALA A 143 4.05 1.88 6.09
C ALA A 143 3.31 2.59 4.94
N PHE A 144 2.17 3.18 5.25
CA PHE A 144 1.33 3.89 4.29
C PHE A 144 1.21 5.36 4.70
N ASN A 145 1.92 6.24 4.02
CA ASN A 145 1.97 7.66 4.35
C ASN A 145 1.19 8.47 3.31
N LEU A 146 0.06 9.06 3.74
CA LEU A 146 -0.79 9.90 2.93
C LEU A 146 -0.70 11.36 3.32
N LYS A 147 -0.67 12.23 2.32
CA LYS A 147 -0.90 13.66 2.47
C LYS A 147 -2.07 14.05 1.56
N ILE A 148 -3.16 14.55 2.15
CA ILE A 148 -4.42 14.78 1.44
C ILE A 148 -4.98 16.18 1.67
N ASN A 149 -5.74 16.63 0.68
CA ASN A 149 -6.66 17.75 0.80
C ASN A 149 -7.92 17.38 0.03
N ASN A 150 -8.96 16.94 0.75
CA ASN A 150 -10.16 16.39 0.14
C ASN A 150 -11.44 16.74 0.92
N SER A 151 -12.60 16.36 0.38
CA SER A 151 -13.85 16.51 1.11
C SER A 151 -14.12 15.31 2.02
N ARG A 152 -13.69 14.10 1.64
CA ARG A 152 -13.94 12.91 2.44
C ARG A 152 -12.84 11.86 2.27
N ILE A 153 -12.40 11.32 3.40
CA ILE A 153 -11.55 10.12 3.43
C ILE A 153 -12.26 9.00 4.19
N LYS A 154 -12.17 7.79 3.65
CA LYS A 154 -12.57 6.56 4.33
C LYS A 154 -11.42 5.57 4.29
N THR A 155 -11.09 4.97 5.44
CA THR A 155 -10.04 3.95 5.50
C THR A 155 -10.56 2.68 6.14
N ASN A 156 -10.12 1.55 5.59
CA ASN A 156 -10.42 0.23 6.12
C ASN A 156 -9.15 -0.60 6.18
N ILE A 157 -8.70 -0.97 7.37
CA ILE A 157 -7.61 -1.93 7.56
C ILE A 157 -8.26 -3.25 7.99
N PHE A 158 -8.26 -4.26 7.11
CA PHE A 158 -8.94 -5.52 7.37
C PHE A 158 -8.04 -6.56 8.02
N ASN A 159 -6.92 -6.88 7.42
CA ASN A 159 -6.01 -7.92 7.89
C ASN A 159 -4.56 -7.45 7.72
N GLY A 160 -3.69 -7.82 8.68
CA GLY A 160 -2.27 -7.51 8.61
C GLY A 160 -1.81 -6.50 9.66
N TRP A 161 -0.66 -5.90 9.41
CA TRP A 161 0.04 -4.95 10.29
C TRP A 161 0.09 -3.56 9.65
N GLY A 162 -0.99 -3.14 9.01
CA GLY A 162 -1.03 -1.86 8.32
C GLY A 162 -0.72 -0.70 9.30
N ASN A 163 0.34 0.04 9.02
CA ASN A 163 0.67 1.27 9.72
C ASN A 163 0.42 2.44 8.77
N MET A 164 -0.62 3.21 9.04
CA MET A 164 -1.04 4.31 8.20
C MET A 164 -0.85 5.64 8.91
N VAL A 165 -0.17 6.56 8.24
CA VAL A 165 -0.05 7.96 8.66
C VAL A 165 -0.80 8.83 7.68
N VAL A 166 -1.71 9.67 8.17
CA VAL A 166 -2.51 10.59 7.35
C VAL A 166 -2.30 12.01 7.83
N SER A 167 -2.04 12.90 6.90
CA SER A 167 -1.87 14.33 7.17
C SER A 167 -2.56 15.21 6.14
N GLY A 168 -2.75 16.49 6.46
CA GLY A 168 -3.37 17.48 5.60
C GLY A 168 -4.75 17.92 6.09
N SER A 169 -5.77 17.95 5.23
CA SER A 169 -7.12 18.40 5.59
C SER A 169 -8.22 17.61 4.88
N THR A 170 -9.35 17.47 5.58
CA THR A 170 -10.59 16.87 5.03
C THR A 170 -11.79 17.44 5.76
N ASN A 171 -12.99 17.36 5.14
CA ASN A 171 -14.21 17.71 5.86
C ASN A 171 -14.70 16.50 6.68
N TYR A 172 -14.67 15.30 6.10
CA TYR A 172 -15.19 14.09 6.74
C TYR A 172 -14.14 12.99 6.74
N ALA A 173 -13.84 12.42 7.91
CA ALA A 173 -12.96 11.27 8.05
C ALA A 173 -13.69 10.09 8.70
N ASN A 174 -13.54 8.90 8.09
CA ASN A 174 -14.01 7.64 8.67
C ASN A 174 -12.83 6.65 8.68
N PHE A 175 -12.35 6.31 9.86
CA PHE A 175 -11.24 5.42 10.10
C PHE A 175 -11.69 4.12 10.76
N ASN A 176 -11.50 3.00 10.09
CA ASN A 176 -11.82 1.68 10.61
C ASN A 176 -10.55 0.82 10.60
N ALA A 177 -10.00 0.56 11.78
CA ALA A 177 -8.81 -0.27 11.94
C ALA A 177 -9.15 -1.60 12.58
N GLY A 178 -8.99 -2.67 11.81
CA GLY A 178 -9.09 -4.06 12.25
C GLY A 178 -7.73 -4.75 12.35
N SER A 179 -7.71 -5.98 12.81
CA SER A 179 -6.50 -6.80 12.99
C SER A 179 -5.43 -6.08 13.83
N ASN A 180 -4.20 -5.96 13.34
CA ASN A 180 -3.13 -5.19 14.00
C ASN A 180 -2.90 -3.82 13.34
N GLY A 181 -3.93 -3.27 12.71
CA GLY A 181 -3.85 -1.97 12.04
C GLY A 181 -3.67 -0.82 13.01
N VAL A 182 -2.83 0.14 12.65
CA VAL A 182 -2.57 1.39 13.38
C VAL A 182 -2.76 2.56 12.44
N ILE A 183 -3.45 3.59 12.91
CA ILE A 183 -3.64 4.84 12.18
C ILE A 183 -3.13 5.98 13.05
N ASP A 184 -2.24 6.79 12.49
CA ASP A 184 -1.79 8.05 13.06
C ASP A 184 -2.25 9.19 12.16
N SER A 185 -3.24 9.95 12.61
CA SER A 185 -3.80 11.10 11.90
C SER A 185 -3.72 12.39 12.74
N TYR A 186 -2.75 12.50 13.65
CA TYR A 186 -2.53 13.75 14.38
C TYR A 186 -2.25 14.94 13.46
N GLY A 187 -1.64 14.68 12.29
CA GLY A 187 -1.38 15.69 11.27
C GLY A 187 -2.55 16.02 10.34
N LEU A 188 -3.72 15.40 10.54
CA LEU A 188 -4.91 15.63 9.71
C LEU A 188 -5.89 16.56 10.43
N VAL A 189 -6.26 17.65 9.79
CA VAL A 189 -7.35 18.54 10.24
C VAL A 189 -8.66 18.03 9.65
N VAL A 190 -9.63 17.68 10.52
CA VAL A 190 -10.98 17.27 10.12
C VAL A 190 -11.95 18.39 10.47
N GLN A 191 -12.62 18.97 9.47
CA GLN A 191 -13.40 20.20 9.65
C GLN A 191 -14.82 19.93 10.21
N ASP A 192 -15.47 18.87 9.75
CA ASP A 192 -16.88 18.62 10.10
C ASP A 192 -17.05 17.40 11.02
N SER A 193 -16.70 16.20 10.54
CA SER A 193 -16.98 14.98 11.28
C SER A 193 -15.84 13.96 11.18
N LEU A 194 -15.45 13.44 12.34
CA LEU A 194 -14.48 12.39 12.54
C LEU A 194 -15.15 11.17 13.18
N HIS A 195 -15.16 10.04 12.46
CA HIS A 195 -15.63 8.77 13.01
C HIS A 195 -14.48 7.75 13.02
N VAL A 196 -14.17 7.21 14.20
CA VAL A 196 -13.05 6.29 14.40
C VAL A 196 -13.54 5.00 15.04
N ILE A 197 -13.26 3.88 14.38
CA ILE A 197 -13.62 2.55 14.84
C ILE A 197 -12.34 1.73 15.07
N SER A 198 -12.03 1.45 16.34
CA SER A 198 -10.91 0.61 16.73
C SER A 198 -11.38 -0.83 17.00
N LYS A 199 -11.00 -1.75 16.09
CA LYS A 199 -11.11 -3.20 16.24
C LYS A 199 -9.73 -3.85 16.32
N SER A 200 -8.69 -3.05 16.58
CA SER A 200 -7.29 -3.42 16.64
C SER A 200 -6.79 -3.39 18.08
N PRO A 201 -5.80 -4.20 18.45
CA PRO A 201 -5.05 -4.02 19.69
C PRO A 201 -4.08 -2.83 19.63
N GLY A 202 -3.81 -2.28 18.44
CA GLY A 202 -2.95 -1.12 18.25
C GLY A 202 -3.63 0.19 18.61
N THR A 203 -2.85 1.18 19.04
CA THR A 203 -3.36 2.52 19.36
C THR A 203 -3.63 3.32 18.08
N LEU A 204 -4.82 3.89 17.96
CA LEU A 204 -5.16 4.87 16.94
C LEU A 204 -4.98 6.28 17.48
N LYS A 205 -4.39 7.17 16.69
CA LYS A 205 -4.13 8.56 17.07
C LYS A 205 -4.83 9.50 16.11
N VAL A 206 -5.63 10.42 16.65
CA VAL A 206 -6.44 11.30 15.82
C VAL A 206 -6.45 12.75 16.35
N ASN A 207 -6.58 13.69 15.43
CA ASN A 207 -6.83 15.09 15.74
C ASN A 207 -8.34 15.34 15.61
N ALA A 208 -8.97 15.64 16.73
CA ALA A 208 -10.43 15.86 16.84
C ALA A 208 -10.80 17.35 16.95
N GLU A 209 -9.84 18.26 16.71
CA GLU A 209 -10.05 19.72 16.81
C GLU A 209 -11.28 20.15 16.00
N ALA A 210 -12.21 20.85 16.66
CA ALA A 210 -13.41 21.46 16.11
C ALA A 210 -14.41 20.49 15.40
N SER A 211 -14.15 19.19 15.36
CA SER A 211 -14.98 18.20 14.67
C SER A 211 -16.10 17.64 15.55
N VAL A 212 -17.16 17.12 14.92
CA VAL A 212 -18.09 16.17 15.57
C VAL A 212 -17.40 14.83 15.64
N PHE A 213 -16.91 14.44 16.83
CA PHE A 213 -16.09 13.26 17.00
C PHE A 213 -16.90 12.09 17.56
N LYS A 214 -16.95 10.99 16.81
CA LYS A 214 -17.46 9.71 17.25
C LYS A 214 -16.34 8.68 17.32
N ALA A 215 -16.14 8.07 18.48
CA ALA A 215 -15.15 7.03 18.74
C ALA A 215 -15.83 5.72 19.14
N GLU A 216 -15.38 4.61 18.55
CA GLU A 216 -15.84 3.26 18.91
C GLU A 216 -14.63 2.39 19.24
N THR A 217 -14.53 1.90 20.49
CA THR A 217 -13.48 0.97 20.94
C THR A 217 -14.08 -0.41 21.17
N SER A 218 -13.77 -1.36 20.29
CA SER A 218 -14.32 -2.72 20.34
C SER A 218 -13.24 -3.81 20.46
N SER A 219 -11.99 -3.43 20.74
CA SER A 219 -10.86 -4.31 21.01
C SER A 219 -10.08 -3.83 22.23
N THR A 220 -8.79 -4.18 22.33
CA THR A 220 -7.91 -3.79 23.45
C THR A 220 -7.11 -2.53 23.16
N GLY A 221 -7.05 -2.06 21.92
CA GLY A 221 -6.31 -0.86 21.53
C GLY A 221 -7.06 0.42 21.81
N ASP A 222 -6.35 1.41 22.31
CA ASP A 222 -6.89 2.71 22.65
C ASP A 222 -7.08 3.61 21.43
N ILE A 223 -7.93 4.62 21.59
CA ILE A 223 -7.99 5.77 20.70
C ILE A 223 -7.46 6.97 21.48
N TRP A 224 -6.33 7.52 21.03
CA TRP A 224 -5.76 8.75 21.57
C TRP A 224 -6.16 9.92 20.69
N TYR A 225 -6.68 10.98 21.30
CA TYR A 225 -7.02 12.18 20.55
C TYR A 225 -6.37 13.43 21.12
N ILE A 226 -6.14 14.39 20.22
CA ILE A 226 -5.76 15.76 20.54
C ILE A 226 -6.80 16.73 19.98
N GLY A 227 -6.79 17.95 20.48
CA GLY A 227 -7.73 19.00 20.09
C GLY A 227 -9.04 18.97 20.88
N MET A 228 -9.83 20.01 20.70
CA MET A 228 -11.14 20.17 21.37
C MET A 228 -12.26 19.89 20.39
N PRO A 229 -12.91 18.70 20.44
CA PRO A 229 -14.04 18.40 19.56
C PRO A 229 -15.25 19.28 19.86
N ALA A 230 -16.01 19.64 18.83
CA ALA A 230 -17.26 20.36 18.95
C ALA A 230 -18.33 19.52 19.69
N SER A 231 -18.31 18.22 19.52
CA SER A 231 -19.05 17.24 20.29
C SER A 231 -18.32 15.89 20.29
N LEU A 232 -18.51 15.09 21.36
CA LEU A 232 -17.84 13.81 21.53
C LEU A 232 -18.86 12.73 21.92
N GLU A 233 -18.89 11.64 21.14
CA GLU A 233 -19.60 10.40 21.48
C GLU A 233 -18.59 9.26 21.56
N HIS A 234 -18.58 8.50 22.65
CA HIS A 234 -17.74 7.32 22.79
C HIS A 234 -18.60 6.08 23.06
N ILE A 235 -18.43 5.07 22.22
CA ILE A 235 -19.05 3.75 22.37
C ILE A 235 -17.93 2.76 22.68
N GLN A 236 -17.97 2.18 23.89
CA GLN A 236 -16.99 1.19 24.32
C GLN A 236 -17.64 -0.18 24.45
N SER A 237 -17.11 -1.16 23.72
CA SER A 237 -17.51 -2.57 23.81
C SER A 237 -16.32 -3.52 24.05
N GLY A 238 -15.10 -3.01 23.91
CA GLY A 238 -13.85 -3.67 24.26
C GLY A 238 -13.23 -3.13 25.55
N THR A 239 -11.96 -3.41 25.78
CA THR A 239 -11.18 -2.90 26.93
C THR A 239 -10.33 -1.68 26.59
N GLY A 240 -10.20 -1.34 25.30
CA GLY A 240 -9.50 -0.13 24.85
C GLY A 240 -10.24 1.13 25.27
N GLU A 241 -9.52 2.17 25.59
CA GLU A 241 -10.02 3.42 26.12
C GLU A 241 -9.93 4.55 25.08
N LEU A 242 -10.75 5.58 25.26
CA LEU A 242 -10.62 6.86 24.58
C LEU A 242 -9.84 7.81 25.51
N ILE A 243 -8.64 8.24 25.10
CA ILE A 243 -7.71 8.98 25.93
C ILE A 243 -7.43 10.34 25.34
N ASP A 244 -7.70 11.39 26.13
CA ASP A 244 -7.34 12.75 25.82
C ASP A 244 -5.82 12.96 26.02
N LYS A 245 -5.15 13.52 24.99
CA LYS A 245 -3.70 13.78 24.95
C LYS A 245 -3.37 15.27 24.74
N ASN A 246 -4.30 16.17 25.06
CA ASN A 246 -4.04 17.62 25.06
C ASN A 246 -3.00 18.03 26.09
#